data_98db8d22ef6f33b33b1752bcc63bc6c1
#
_entry.id   98db8d22ef6f33b33b1752bcc63bc6c1
#
_cell.length_a   1.000
_cell.length_b   1.000
_cell.length_c   1.000
_cell.angle_alpha   90.00
_cell.angle_beta   90.00
_cell.angle_gamma   90.00
#
_symmetry.space_group_name_H-M   'P 1'
#
loop_
_entity.id
_entity.type
_entity.pdbx_description
1 polymer ?
#
loop_
_entity_poly.entity_id
_entity_poly.type
_entity_poly.pdbx_seq_one_letter_code
_entity_poly.pdbx_strand_id
1 'polypeptide(L)'
;IRDRRAADYIVDVGPGAGSHGGEIVAAGSLKDIIKCKKSLTGAYLSGKIKIPVPQERRKPSGYITIRGARENNLKNIDVQIPLGIMTCVTGVSGSGKSSLTNEILYKRLARDLNRARCIPGKHDEIIGIDQLDKVIDIDQSPIGRTPRSNPATYTGVFDMIRDLFAATPDAKAKGYKKGRFSFNVKGLS
;
A
#
# COMPACT_ATOMS: atom_id res chain seq x y z
N ILE A 1 -14.75 -9.05 10.27
CA ILE A 1 -15.35 -9.26 11.62
C ILE A 1 -16.45 -10.31 11.54
N ARG A 2 -17.35 -10.30 10.51
CA ARG A 2 -18.44 -11.30 10.40
C ARG A 2 -17.92 -12.74 10.36
N ASP A 3 -16.91 -13.02 9.54
CA ASP A 3 -16.34 -14.36 9.34
C ASP A 3 -15.72 -14.92 10.62
N ARG A 4 -15.08 -14.08 11.43
CA ARG A 4 -14.51 -14.50 12.72
C ARG A 4 -15.58 -14.88 13.76
N ARG A 5 -16.79 -14.31 13.68
CA ARG A 5 -17.91 -14.68 14.57
C ARG A 5 -18.54 -16.02 14.20
N ALA A 6 -18.39 -16.45 12.97
CA ALA A 6 -18.89 -17.72 12.47
C ALA A 6 -17.93 -18.90 12.71
N ALA A 7 -16.71 -18.63 13.16
CA ALA A 7 -15.71 -19.67 13.43
C ALA A 7 -16.01 -20.38 14.77
N ASP A 8 -15.82 -21.69 14.79
CA ASP A 8 -15.99 -22.52 15.98
C ASP A 8 -14.81 -22.34 16.96
N TYR A 9 -13.62 -22.10 16.42
CA TYR A 9 -12.40 -21.90 17.22
C TYR A 9 -11.56 -20.77 16.63
N ILE A 10 -11.06 -19.89 17.47
CA ILE A 10 -10.30 -18.70 17.10
C ILE A 10 -8.98 -18.72 17.84
N VAL A 11 -7.89 -18.46 17.13
CA VAL A 11 -6.55 -18.22 17.69
C VAL A 11 -6.19 -16.77 17.41
N ASP A 12 -5.95 -15.98 18.46
CA ASP A 12 -5.55 -14.58 18.38
C ASP A 12 -4.03 -14.48 18.60
N VAL A 13 -3.33 -14.04 17.59
CA VAL A 13 -1.87 -13.92 17.59
C VAL A 13 -1.47 -12.46 17.67
N GLY A 14 -0.59 -12.13 18.59
CA GLY A 14 -0.15 -10.75 18.84
C GLY A 14 1.00 -10.71 19.86
N PRO A 15 1.01 -9.68 20.74
CA PRO A 15 0.12 -8.51 20.75
C PRO A 15 0.40 -7.49 19.65
N GLY A 16 1.65 -7.41 19.15
CA GLY A 16 2.07 -6.48 18.11
C GLY A 16 2.49 -7.18 16.81
N ALA A 17 3.39 -6.55 16.07
CA ALA A 17 3.96 -7.07 14.83
C ALA A 17 5.49 -7.19 14.92
N GLY A 18 6.10 -8.04 14.07
CA GLY A 18 7.55 -8.27 14.06
C GLY A 18 8.05 -8.85 15.39
N SER A 19 9.12 -8.29 15.96
CA SER A 19 9.71 -8.73 17.24
C SER A 19 8.78 -8.60 18.45
N HIS A 20 7.70 -7.84 18.33
CA HIS A 20 6.70 -7.64 19.39
C HIS A 20 5.42 -8.47 19.16
N GLY A 21 5.45 -9.40 18.24
CA GLY A 21 4.34 -10.29 17.92
C GLY A 21 4.72 -11.75 18.07
N GLY A 22 3.89 -12.64 17.49
CA GLY A 22 4.16 -14.08 17.45
C GLY A 22 3.71 -14.87 18.70
N GLU A 23 3.05 -14.23 19.68
CA GLU A 23 2.50 -14.88 20.85
C GLU A 23 1.02 -15.22 20.65
N ILE A 24 0.57 -16.31 21.26
CA ILE A 24 -0.87 -16.60 21.36
C ILE A 24 -1.45 -15.78 22.51
N VAL A 25 -2.16 -14.72 22.19
CA VAL A 25 -2.80 -13.83 23.17
C VAL A 25 -4.05 -14.46 23.76
N ALA A 26 -4.83 -15.15 22.94
CA ALA A 26 -6.01 -15.88 23.32
C ALA A 26 -6.32 -16.99 22.30
N ALA A 27 -6.92 -18.09 22.78
CA ALA A 27 -7.40 -19.16 21.92
C ALA A 27 -8.69 -19.77 22.53
N GLY A 28 -9.63 -20.18 21.67
CA GLY A 28 -10.87 -20.78 22.12
C GLY A 28 -12.07 -20.35 21.28
N SER A 29 -13.26 -20.48 21.88
CA SER A 29 -14.50 -20.02 21.27
C SER A 29 -14.56 -18.49 21.17
N LEU A 30 -15.53 -17.97 20.42
CA LEU A 30 -15.80 -16.52 20.36
C LEU A 30 -15.95 -15.90 21.76
N LYS A 31 -16.60 -16.62 22.67
CA LYS A 31 -16.81 -16.14 24.05
C LYS A 31 -15.51 -16.03 24.83
N ASP A 32 -14.55 -16.94 24.60
CA ASP A 32 -13.27 -16.95 25.29
C ASP A 32 -12.39 -15.79 24.79
N ILE A 33 -12.40 -15.53 23.50
CA ILE A 33 -11.69 -14.37 22.90
C ILE A 33 -12.24 -13.05 23.43
N ILE A 34 -13.57 -12.91 23.49
CA ILE A 34 -14.24 -11.69 24.00
C ILE A 34 -13.94 -11.45 25.48
N LYS A 35 -13.82 -12.50 26.30
CA LYS A 35 -13.49 -12.40 27.72
C LYS A 35 -12.02 -12.03 27.97
N CYS A 36 -11.12 -12.31 27.03
CA CYS A 36 -9.71 -12.04 27.20
C CYS A 36 -9.42 -10.53 27.14
N LYS A 37 -9.08 -9.92 28.28
CA LYS A 37 -8.81 -8.48 28.39
C LYS A 37 -7.60 -8.02 27.56
N LYS A 38 -6.64 -8.92 27.29
CA LYS A 38 -5.43 -8.62 26.50
C LYS A 38 -5.69 -8.71 25.00
N SER A 39 -6.77 -9.35 24.56
CA SER A 39 -7.10 -9.53 23.16
C SER A 39 -7.69 -8.26 22.55
N LEU A 40 -6.94 -7.62 21.66
CA LEU A 40 -7.42 -6.51 20.83
C LEU A 40 -8.58 -6.99 19.92
N THR A 41 -8.44 -8.18 19.36
CA THR A 41 -9.47 -8.85 18.57
C THR A 41 -10.76 -9.03 19.39
N GLY A 42 -10.66 -9.46 20.65
CA GLY A 42 -11.78 -9.59 21.56
C GLY A 42 -12.46 -8.26 21.88
N ALA A 43 -11.66 -7.19 22.01
CA ALA A 43 -12.18 -5.84 22.23
C ALA A 43 -13.01 -5.34 21.03
N TYR A 44 -12.57 -5.61 19.80
CA TYR A 44 -13.32 -5.29 18.58
C TYR A 44 -14.55 -6.20 18.39
N LEU A 45 -14.43 -7.49 18.67
CA LEU A 45 -15.55 -8.45 18.56
C LEU A 45 -16.66 -8.18 19.57
N SER A 46 -16.31 -7.73 20.78
CA SER A 46 -17.27 -7.32 21.81
C SER A 46 -17.91 -5.96 21.55
N GLY A 47 -17.34 -5.15 20.66
CA GLY A 47 -17.77 -3.78 20.40
C GLY A 47 -17.26 -2.74 21.41
N LYS A 48 -16.40 -3.14 22.38
CA LYS A 48 -15.73 -2.20 23.29
C LYS A 48 -14.89 -1.18 22.53
N ILE A 49 -14.21 -1.65 21.49
CA ILE A 49 -13.47 -0.82 20.55
C ILE A 49 -14.17 -0.93 19.19
N LYS A 50 -14.39 0.18 18.55
CA LYS A 50 -14.97 0.25 17.20
C LYS A 50 -14.38 1.43 16.44
N ILE A 51 -14.29 1.30 15.13
CA ILE A 51 -13.98 2.43 14.25
C ILE A 51 -15.27 3.24 14.13
N PRO A 52 -15.31 4.49 14.61
CA PRO A 52 -16.52 5.29 14.55
C PRO A 52 -16.89 5.61 13.10
N VAL A 53 -18.15 5.50 12.78
CA VAL A 53 -18.69 6.00 11.51
C VAL A 53 -19.03 7.47 11.72
N PRO A 54 -18.40 8.42 10.99
CA PRO A 54 -18.71 9.84 11.15
C PRO A 54 -20.17 10.10 10.76
N GLN A 55 -20.84 10.94 11.54
CA GLN A 55 -22.23 11.35 11.27
C GLN A 55 -22.28 12.28 10.06
N GLU A 56 -21.32 13.19 9.97
CA GLU A 56 -21.17 14.09 8.83
C GLU A 56 -20.05 13.58 7.91
N ARG A 57 -20.33 13.55 6.61
CA ARG A 57 -19.39 13.15 5.58
C ARG A 57 -18.87 14.37 4.83
N ARG A 58 -17.59 14.35 4.47
CA ARG A 58 -17.02 15.38 3.61
C ARG A 58 -17.78 15.44 2.28
N LYS A 59 -18.01 16.64 1.78
CA LYS A 59 -18.53 16.84 0.43
C LYS A 59 -17.38 16.80 -0.58
N PRO A 60 -17.59 16.25 -1.77
CA PRO A 60 -16.59 16.31 -2.83
C PRO A 60 -16.26 17.76 -3.19
N SER A 61 -15.00 18.04 -3.48
CA SER A 61 -14.56 19.36 -4.01
C SER A 61 -14.70 19.45 -5.52
N GLY A 62 -14.85 18.33 -6.22
CA GLY A 62 -14.97 18.20 -7.65
C GLY A 62 -15.11 16.74 -8.05
N TYR A 63 -15.03 16.48 -9.35
CA TYR A 63 -15.16 15.14 -9.90
C TYR A 63 -14.22 14.94 -11.07
N ILE A 64 -13.66 13.71 -11.18
CA ILE A 64 -13.10 13.18 -12.42
C ILE A 64 -14.17 12.32 -13.06
N THR A 65 -14.46 12.52 -14.32
CA THR A 65 -15.42 11.70 -15.06
C THR A 65 -14.72 10.93 -16.17
N ILE A 66 -14.75 9.61 -16.10
CA ILE A 66 -14.29 8.72 -17.16
C ILE A 66 -15.50 8.43 -18.04
N ARG A 67 -15.39 8.66 -19.35
CA ARG A 67 -16.40 8.37 -20.35
C ARG A 67 -16.00 7.16 -21.19
N GLY A 68 -16.96 6.29 -21.46
CA GLY A 68 -16.80 5.19 -22.41
C GLY A 68 -15.72 4.18 -22.02
N ALA A 69 -15.53 3.87 -20.75
CA ALA A 69 -14.54 2.89 -20.29
C ALA A 69 -14.86 1.51 -20.82
N ARG A 70 -13.97 0.94 -21.68
CA ARG A 70 -14.20 -0.35 -22.38
C ARG A 70 -12.94 -1.20 -22.49
N GLU A 71 -11.98 -1.00 -21.59
CA GLU A 71 -10.80 -1.85 -21.51
C GLU A 71 -11.15 -3.20 -20.90
N ASN A 72 -10.60 -4.28 -21.46
CA ASN A 72 -10.83 -5.68 -21.08
C ASN A 72 -12.34 -6.03 -21.02
N ASN A 73 -12.86 -6.30 -19.82
CA ASN A 73 -14.25 -6.70 -19.60
C ASN A 73 -15.21 -5.54 -19.28
N LEU A 74 -14.75 -4.29 -19.32
CA LEU A 74 -15.58 -3.11 -19.10
C LEU A 74 -16.57 -2.92 -20.25
N LYS A 75 -17.82 -2.61 -19.93
CA LYS A 75 -18.96 -2.60 -20.86
C LYS A 75 -19.32 -1.17 -21.31
N ASN A 76 -18.32 -0.38 -21.72
CA ASN A 76 -18.50 1.00 -22.17
C ASN A 76 -19.22 1.85 -21.10
N ILE A 77 -18.68 1.84 -19.89
CA ILE A 77 -19.30 2.49 -18.74
C ILE A 77 -18.75 3.89 -18.54
N ASP A 78 -19.60 4.78 -18.00
CA ASP A 78 -19.24 6.10 -17.51
C ASP A 78 -19.08 6.03 -15.98
N VAL A 79 -18.02 6.64 -15.44
CA VAL A 79 -17.73 6.59 -14.01
C VAL A 79 -17.32 7.97 -13.52
N GLN A 80 -17.95 8.44 -12.46
CA GLN A 80 -17.53 9.65 -11.73
C GLN A 80 -16.79 9.29 -10.45
N ILE A 81 -15.64 9.89 -10.26
CA ILE A 81 -14.79 9.72 -9.09
C ILE A 81 -14.73 11.06 -8.36
N PRO A 82 -15.25 11.13 -7.14
CA PRO A 82 -15.27 12.37 -6.37
C PRO A 82 -13.87 12.74 -5.86
N LEU A 83 -13.54 14.03 -5.90
CA LEU A 83 -12.29 14.60 -5.40
C LEU A 83 -12.40 15.11 -3.97
N GLY A 84 -11.27 15.20 -3.26
CA GLY A 84 -11.20 15.71 -1.89
C GLY A 84 -11.69 14.73 -0.82
N ILE A 85 -12.08 13.52 -1.21
CA ILE A 85 -12.56 12.46 -0.32
C ILE A 85 -11.89 11.13 -0.62
N MET A 86 -11.98 10.19 0.32
CA MET A 86 -11.52 8.82 0.10
C MET A 86 -12.55 8.04 -0.70
N THR A 87 -12.15 7.48 -1.83
CA THR A 87 -12.98 6.65 -2.70
C THR A 87 -12.49 5.20 -2.69
N CYS A 88 -13.38 4.25 -2.43
CA CYS A 88 -13.08 2.83 -2.48
C CYS A 88 -13.71 2.19 -3.72
N VAL A 89 -12.89 1.52 -4.55
CA VAL A 89 -13.36 0.70 -5.68
C VAL A 89 -13.39 -0.76 -5.22
N THR A 90 -14.59 -1.34 -5.13
CA THR A 90 -14.81 -2.68 -4.61
C THR A 90 -15.49 -3.58 -5.63
N GLY A 91 -15.42 -4.90 -5.43
CA GLY A 91 -16.06 -5.90 -6.28
C GLY A 91 -15.32 -7.23 -6.23
N VAL A 92 -15.93 -8.28 -6.77
CA VAL A 92 -15.32 -9.61 -6.87
C VAL A 92 -14.06 -9.61 -7.74
N SER A 93 -13.22 -10.62 -7.61
CA SER A 93 -12.05 -10.78 -8.48
C SER A 93 -12.51 -10.88 -9.96
N GLY A 94 -11.77 -10.24 -10.86
CA GLY A 94 -12.13 -10.23 -12.30
C GLY A 94 -13.26 -9.27 -12.69
N SER A 95 -13.86 -8.49 -11.77
CA SER A 95 -14.97 -7.58 -12.10
C SER A 95 -14.58 -6.33 -12.91
N GLY A 96 -13.29 -6.10 -13.18
CA GLY A 96 -12.82 -4.95 -13.96
C GLY A 96 -12.25 -3.80 -13.14
N LYS A 97 -12.11 -3.93 -11.80
CA LYS A 97 -11.54 -2.88 -10.95
C LYS A 97 -10.19 -2.38 -11.44
N SER A 98 -9.24 -3.29 -11.65
CA SER A 98 -7.89 -2.93 -12.12
C SER A 98 -7.90 -2.40 -13.55
N SER A 99 -8.82 -2.84 -14.40
CA SER A 99 -9.01 -2.29 -15.75
C SER A 99 -9.44 -0.82 -15.68
N LEU A 100 -10.35 -0.50 -14.76
CA LEU A 100 -10.80 0.88 -14.57
C LEU A 100 -9.75 1.75 -13.89
N THR A 101 -9.20 1.29 -12.75
CA THR A 101 -8.30 2.10 -11.91
C THR A 101 -6.88 2.17 -12.45
N ASN A 102 -6.27 1.02 -12.80
CA ASN A 102 -4.87 0.98 -13.17
C ASN A 102 -4.68 1.20 -14.68
N GLU A 103 -5.44 0.46 -15.52
CA GLU A 103 -5.24 0.52 -16.96
C GLU A 103 -5.77 1.82 -17.57
N ILE A 104 -6.92 2.32 -17.13
CA ILE A 104 -7.50 3.56 -17.66
C ILE A 104 -7.11 4.77 -16.82
N LEU A 105 -7.62 4.87 -15.59
CA LEU A 105 -7.48 6.08 -14.77
C LEU A 105 -6.02 6.42 -14.49
N TYR A 106 -5.30 5.52 -13.83
CA TYR A 106 -3.91 5.77 -13.44
C TYR A 106 -3.02 6.06 -14.65
N LYS A 107 -3.05 5.22 -15.69
CA LYS A 107 -2.21 5.45 -16.87
C LYS A 107 -2.54 6.76 -17.58
N ARG A 108 -3.82 7.15 -17.63
CA ARG A 108 -4.19 8.45 -18.21
C ARG A 108 -3.67 9.62 -17.38
N LEU A 109 -3.86 9.57 -16.06
CA LEU A 109 -3.35 10.61 -15.15
C LEU A 109 -1.82 10.65 -15.14
N ALA A 110 -1.15 9.50 -15.10
CA ALA A 110 0.31 9.44 -15.14
C ALA A 110 0.89 10.03 -16.43
N ARG A 111 0.24 9.77 -17.57
CA ARG A 111 0.64 10.35 -18.85
C ARG A 111 0.47 11.87 -18.87
N ASP A 112 -0.69 12.36 -18.44
CA ASP A 112 -1.08 13.76 -18.61
C ASP A 112 -0.45 14.67 -17.52
N LEU A 113 -0.33 14.18 -16.26
CA LEU A 113 0.20 14.93 -15.13
C LEU A 113 1.69 14.67 -14.87
N ASN A 114 2.12 13.42 -14.92
CA ASN A 114 3.49 13.03 -14.57
C ASN A 114 4.38 12.83 -15.81
N ARG A 115 3.87 13.05 -17.03
CA ARG A 115 4.59 12.86 -18.32
C ARG A 115 5.12 11.44 -18.49
N ALA A 116 4.45 10.45 -17.92
CA ALA A 116 4.84 9.05 -18.01
C ALA A 116 4.59 8.51 -19.44
N ARG A 117 5.53 7.69 -19.94
CA ARG A 117 5.38 7.01 -21.22
C ARG A 117 4.54 5.74 -21.05
N CYS A 118 3.25 5.89 -20.92
CA CYS A 118 2.30 4.77 -20.82
C CYS A 118 1.08 5.02 -21.71
N ILE A 119 0.47 3.93 -22.17
CA ILE A 119 -0.73 3.97 -23.03
C ILE A 119 -1.91 3.63 -22.14
N PRO A 120 -2.86 4.56 -21.94
CA PRO A 120 -4.10 4.28 -21.21
C PRO A 120 -4.96 3.26 -21.94
N GLY A 121 -5.71 2.46 -21.19
CA GLY A 121 -6.69 1.53 -21.71
C GLY A 121 -7.81 2.24 -22.48
N LYS A 122 -8.62 1.48 -23.19
CA LYS A 122 -9.68 1.99 -24.09
C LYS A 122 -10.76 2.75 -23.32
N HIS A 123 -10.93 4.02 -23.62
CA HIS A 123 -11.96 4.94 -23.12
C HIS A 123 -12.15 6.07 -24.14
N ASP A 124 -13.19 6.86 -23.98
CA ASP A 124 -13.40 8.02 -24.87
C ASP A 124 -12.63 9.23 -24.35
N GLU A 125 -12.92 9.67 -23.13
CA GLU A 125 -12.25 10.81 -22.51
C GLU A 125 -12.22 10.71 -20.97
N ILE A 126 -11.38 11.52 -20.34
CA ILE A 126 -11.43 11.77 -18.89
C ILE A 126 -11.50 13.28 -18.68
N ILE A 127 -12.57 13.73 -18.03
CA ILE A 127 -12.87 15.14 -17.76
C ILE A 127 -12.45 15.46 -16.32
N GLY A 128 -11.92 16.65 -16.07
CA GLY A 128 -11.58 17.16 -14.73
C GLY A 128 -10.16 16.85 -14.28
N ILE A 129 -9.26 16.41 -15.19
CA ILE A 129 -7.85 16.17 -14.89
C ILE A 129 -7.14 17.45 -14.45
N ASP A 130 -7.57 18.60 -14.96
CA ASP A 130 -7.07 19.94 -14.63
C ASP A 130 -7.23 20.31 -13.14
N GLN A 131 -8.07 19.60 -12.40
CA GLN A 131 -8.24 19.74 -10.96
C GLN A 131 -7.17 19.03 -10.13
N LEU A 132 -6.21 18.36 -10.77
CA LEU A 132 -5.17 17.55 -10.13
C LEU A 132 -3.76 18.03 -10.51
N ASP A 133 -2.85 18.03 -9.54
CA ASP A 133 -1.44 18.39 -9.77
C ASP A 133 -0.61 17.19 -10.20
N LYS A 134 -0.86 16.02 -9.64
CA LYS A 134 -0.09 14.79 -9.89
C LYS A 134 -0.88 13.55 -9.51
N VAL A 135 -0.42 12.39 -9.98
CA VAL A 135 -0.88 11.08 -9.52
C VAL A 135 0.28 10.30 -8.88
N ILE A 136 0.00 9.62 -7.80
CA ILE A 136 0.95 8.71 -7.11
C ILE A 136 0.31 7.34 -7.07
N ASP A 137 1.03 6.35 -7.58
CA ASP A 137 0.67 4.94 -7.47
C ASP A 137 1.40 4.32 -6.28
N ILE A 138 0.65 3.68 -5.40
CA ILE A 138 1.19 2.97 -4.23
C ILE A 138 0.70 1.53 -4.34
N ASP A 139 1.62 0.63 -4.64
CA ASP A 139 1.34 -0.79 -4.69
C ASP A 139 2.01 -1.55 -3.52
N GLN A 140 1.72 -2.82 -3.40
CA GLN A 140 2.32 -3.71 -2.40
C GLN A 140 3.42 -4.60 -3.01
N SER A 141 3.95 -4.23 -4.16
CA SER A 141 5.03 -4.98 -4.80
C SER A 141 6.28 -4.96 -3.92
N PRO A 142 7.01 -6.07 -3.81
CA PRO A 142 8.28 -6.10 -3.08
C PRO A 142 9.27 -5.10 -3.66
N ILE A 143 10.01 -4.41 -2.78
CA ILE A 143 11.12 -3.53 -3.17
C ILE A 143 12.26 -4.40 -3.69
N GLY A 144 12.27 -4.63 -5.02
CA GLY A 144 13.25 -5.47 -5.70
C GLY A 144 12.97 -6.98 -5.56
N ARG A 145 13.62 -7.77 -6.41
CA ARG A 145 13.41 -9.23 -6.54
C ARG A 145 14.52 -10.07 -5.90
N THR A 146 15.47 -9.45 -5.20
CA THR A 146 16.60 -10.16 -4.62
C THR A 146 16.65 -10.00 -3.09
N PRO A 147 17.20 -10.97 -2.35
CA PRO A 147 17.41 -10.86 -0.90
C PRO A 147 18.27 -9.65 -0.47
N ARG A 148 18.99 -9.05 -1.42
CA ARG A 148 19.86 -7.89 -1.22
C ARG A 148 19.12 -6.56 -1.43
N SER A 149 17.87 -6.59 -1.87
CA SER A 149 17.03 -5.40 -2.05
C SER A 149 16.50 -4.95 -0.70
N ASN A 150 16.82 -3.71 -0.33
CA ASN A 150 16.33 -3.09 0.90
C ASN A 150 15.93 -1.63 0.63
N PRO A 151 15.11 -1.03 1.51
CA PRO A 151 14.63 0.35 1.33
C PRO A 151 15.75 1.38 1.18
N ALA A 152 16.85 1.25 1.92
CA ALA A 152 17.96 2.21 1.89
C ALA A 152 18.69 2.21 0.54
N THR A 153 18.85 1.02 -0.08
CA THR A 153 19.42 0.90 -1.43
C THR A 153 18.44 1.43 -2.48
N TYR A 154 17.16 1.11 -2.35
CA TYR A 154 16.13 1.53 -3.30
C TYR A 154 15.98 3.07 -3.35
N THR A 155 16.03 3.72 -2.20
CA THR A 155 15.93 5.19 -2.09
C THR A 155 17.24 5.93 -2.37
N GLY A 156 18.36 5.20 -2.55
CA GLY A 156 19.68 5.79 -2.75
C GLY A 156 20.36 6.29 -1.46
N VAL A 157 19.69 6.25 -0.31
CA VAL A 157 20.25 6.69 0.99
C VAL A 157 21.49 5.89 1.37
N PHE A 158 21.54 4.62 1.01
CA PHE A 158 22.70 3.78 1.31
C PHE A 158 23.99 4.24 0.62
N ASP A 159 23.88 4.89 -0.52
CA ASP A 159 25.05 5.49 -1.21
C ASP A 159 25.64 6.62 -0.39
N MET A 160 24.81 7.49 0.19
CA MET A 160 25.25 8.57 1.06
C MET A 160 25.88 8.03 2.35
N ILE A 161 25.31 6.97 2.92
CA ILE A 161 25.89 6.28 4.10
C ILE A 161 27.28 5.72 3.78
N ARG A 162 27.47 5.07 2.62
CA ARG A 162 28.76 4.53 2.20
C ARG A 162 29.79 5.63 1.98
N ASP A 163 29.40 6.75 1.41
CA ASP A 163 30.29 7.91 1.26
C ASP A 163 30.72 8.48 2.61
N LEU A 164 29.81 8.57 3.56
CA LEU A 164 30.12 9.01 4.93
C LEU A 164 31.13 8.07 5.62
N PHE A 165 30.91 6.75 5.55
CA PHE A 165 31.84 5.77 6.11
C PHE A 165 33.20 5.79 5.44
N ALA A 166 33.27 5.96 4.13
CA ALA A 166 34.54 6.09 3.39
C ALA A 166 35.32 7.37 3.73
N ALA A 167 34.63 8.40 4.20
CA ALA A 167 35.22 9.67 4.60
C ALA A 167 35.81 9.65 6.02
N THR A 168 35.54 8.62 6.84
CA THR A 168 36.07 8.52 8.20
C THR A 168 37.59 8.43 8.23
N PRO A 169 38.24 8.95 9.31
CA PRO A 169 39.71 8.85 9.44
C PRO A 169 40.25 7.43 9.33
N ASP A 170 39.57 6.47 10.00
CA ASP A 170 39.97 5.06 9.99
C ASP A 170 39.87 4.42 8.59
N ALA A 171 38.82 4.75 7.85
CA ALA A 171 38.66 4.25 6.48
C ALA A 171 39.75 4.82 5.57
N LYS A 172 40.08 6.10 5.69
CA LYS A 172 41.16 6.76 4.94
C LYS A 172 42.53 6.17 5.29
N ALA A 173 42.82 5.97 6.58
CA ALA A 173 44.08 5.35 7.02
C ALA A 173 44.29 3.94 6.46
N LYS A 174 43.20 3.19 6.31
CA LYS A 174 43.20 1.81 5.75
C LYS A 174 43.00 1.76 4.25
N GLY A 175 42.89 2.89 3.56
CA GLY A 175 42.66 2.97 2.11
C GLY A 175 41.30 2.43 1.66
N TYR A 176 40.28 2.38 2.54
CA TYR A 176 38.97 1.86 2.21
C TYR A 176 38.17 2.86 1.38
N LYS A 177 37.73 2.39 0.23
CA LYS A 177 36.85 3.13 -0.67
C LYS A 177 35.38 2.75 -0.44
N LYS A 178 34.43 3.53 -0.98
CA LYS A 178 32.97 3.34 -0.93
C LYS A 178 32.52 1.88 -1.14
N GLY A 179 33.16 1.13 -2.06
CA GLY A 179 32.84 -0.27 -2.32
C GLY A 179 33.05 -1.19 -1.10
N ARG A 180 33.97 -0.87 -0.20
CA ARG A 180 34.26 -1.65 1.01
C ARG A 180 33.05 -1.71 1.97
N PHE A 181 32.22 -0.69 1.97
CA PHE A 181 31.02 -0.56 2.80
C PHE A 181 29.75 -1.06 2.12
N SER A 182 29.88 -1.89 1.09
CA SER A 182 28.74 -2.48 0.35
C SER A 182 28.56 -3.95 0.74
N PHE A 183 27.37 -4.34 1.19
CA PHE A 183 27.03 -5.74 1.43
C PHE A 183 26.88 -6.58 0.15
N ASN A 184 27.02 -5.96 -1.02
CA ASN A 184 26.97 -6.64 -2.32
C ASN A 184 28.36 -7.12 -2.79
N VAL A 185 29.43 -6.78 -2.10
CA VAL A 185 30.81 -7.17 -2.45
C VAL A 185 31.17 -8.46 -1.69
N LYS A 186 31.52 -9.53 -2.42
CA LYS A 186 32.03 -10.78 -1.83
C LYS A 186 33.35 -10.51 -1.10
N GLY A 187 33.52 -11.07 0.10
CA GLY A 187 34.79 -11.09 0.83
C GLY A 187 34.89 -10.18 2.05
N LEU A 188 33.76 -9.88 2.71
CA LEU A 188 33.67 -9.13 3.95
C LEU A 188 32.94 -9.94 5.04
N SER A 189 33.27 -11.19 5.18
CA SER A 189 33.00 -12.00 6.37
C SER A 189 34.23 -12.07 7.24
#